data_2d6dc6a4768ebaba2defc96a0957ced1
#
_entry.id   2d6dc6a4768ebaba2defc96a0957ced1
#
_cell.length_a   1.000
_cell.length_b   1.000
_cell.length_c   1.000
_cell.angle_alpha   90.00
_cell.angle_beta   90.00
_cell.angle_gamma   90.00
#
_symmetry.space_group_name_H-M   'P 1'
#
loop_
_entity.id
_entity.type
_entity.pdbx_description
1 polymer ?
#
loop_
_entity_poly.entity_id
_entity_poly.type
_entity_poly.pdbx_seq_one_letter_code
_entity_poly.pdbx_strand_id
1 'polypeptide(L)'
;MALKSFKSYTKSTRGTVLIDKTGLWKGKPYKPLTSKNYASKGRNNLGRITSRNHGGGHKHKYRIVDFYRNKVGVKGIVERLEYDPNRSCHIMLVKFEDKEFKYYLAPQKIKIGDEIMN
;
A
#
# COMPACT_ATOMS: atom_id res chain seq x y z
N MET A 1 -8.59 10.40 -8.38
CA MET A 1 -7.24 9.95 -8.77
C MET A 1 -7.01 10.39 -10.20
N ALA A 2 -5.84 11.00 -10.49
CA ALA A 2 -5.49 11.35 -11.86
C ALA A 2 -5.03 10.08 -12.60
N LEU A 3 -5.33 10.00 -13.89
CA LEU A 3 -4.93 8.91 -14.76
C LEU A 3 -3.83 9.38 -15.73
N LYS A 4 -2.84 8.54 -15.94
CA LYS A 4 -1.75 8.76 -16.89
C LYS A 4 -1.92 7.81 -18.05
N SER A 5 -2.14 8.35 -19.25
CA SER A 5 -2.14 7.61 -20.51
C SER A 5 -0.78 7.70 -21.19
N PHE A 6 -0.47 6.72 -22.02
CA PHE A 6 0.78 6.66 -22.77
C PHE A 6 0.54 6.89 -24.25
N LYS A 7 1.55 7.41 -24.96
CA LYS A 7 1.53 7.50 -26.42
C LYS A 7 1.55 6.10 -27.05
N SER A 8 0.84 5.93 -28.15
CA SER A 8 0.59 4.64 -28.83
C SER A 8 1.78 4.19 -29.69
N TYR A 9 2.96 4.04 -29.13
CA TYR A 9 4.13 3.59 -29.89
C TYR A 9 4.18 2.07 -30.12
N THR A 10 3.63 1.28 -29.20
CA THR A 10 3.63 -0.18 -29.25
C THR A 10 2.26 -0.74 -28.92
N LYS A 11 2.04 -2.03 -29.20
CA LYS A 11 0.79 -2.71 -28.81
C LYS A 11 0.52 -2.59 -27.31
N SER A 12 1.54 -2.74 -26.48
CA SER A 12 1.41 -2.66 -25.03
C SER A 12 1.08 -1.25 -24.51
N THR A 13 1.57 -0.19 -25.17
CA THR A 13 1.32 1.19 -24.72
C THR A 13 0.01 1.78 -25.27
N ARG A 14 -0.56 1.19 -26.34
CA ARG A 14 -1.75 1.71 -27.02
C ARG A 14 -2.97 1.86 -26.13
N GLY A 15 -3.22 0.90 -25.23
CA GLY A 15 -4.36 0.93 -24.31
C GLY A 15 -3.97 1.04 -22.84
N THR A 16 -2.69 1.34 -22.54
CA THR A 16 -2.23 1.39 -21.15
C THR A 16 -2.62 2.70 -20.49
N VAL A 17 -3.40 2.59 -19.43
CA VAL A 17 -3.77 3.70 -18.55
C VAL A 17 -3.38 3.31 -17.14
N LEU A 18 -2.56 4.11 -16.50
CA LEU A 18 -2.12 3.88 -15.12
C LEU A 18 -2.63 5.00 -14.19
N ILE A 19 -2.73 4.67 -12.93
CA ILE A 19 -3.00 5.66 -11.88
C ILE A 19 -1.74 6.52 -11.71
N ASP A 20 -1.92 7.84 -11.72
CA ASP A 20 -0.84 8.77 -11.41
C ASP A 20 -0.49 8.67 -9.92
N LYS A 21 0.79 8.44 -9.66
CA LYS A 21 1.35 8.36 -8.30
C LYS A 21 2.05 9.65 -7.88
N THR A 22 1.82 10.74 -8.62
CA THR A 22 2.33 12.07 -8.27
C THR A 22 1.72 12.50 -6.95
N GLY A 23 2.53 12.95 -6.01
CA GLY A 23 2.09 13.32 -4.66
C GLY A 23 2.13 12.20 -3.63
N LEU A 24 2.40 10.94 -4.03
CA LEU A 24 2.65 9.87 -3.07
C LEU A 24 4.11 9.85 -2.61
N TRP A 25 4.31 9.36 -1.40
CA TRP A 25 5.64 9.14 -0.83
C TRP A 25 6.47 8.20 -1.69
N LYS A 26 7.66 8.66 -2.11
CA LYS A 26 8.59 7.88 -2.97
C LYS A 26 9.62 7.07 -2.18
N GLY A 27 9.69 7.28 -0.87
CA GLY A 27 10.65 6.59 -0.01
C GLY A 27 10.20 5.19 0.41
N LYS A 28 10.98 4.60 1.31
CA LYS A 28 10.67 3.29 1.90
C LYS A 28 9.46 3.39 2.84
N PRO A 29 8.64 2.32 2.94
CA PRO A 29 7.54 2.28 3.91
C PRO A 29 8.08 2.27 5.34
N TYR A 30 7.22 2.62 6.29
CA TYR A 30 7.57 2.62 7.71
C TYR A 30 7.85 1.19 8.20
N LYS A 31 9.12 0.91 8.48
CA LYS A 31 9.63 -0.44 8.73
C LYS A 31 8.91 -1.20 9.85
N PRO A 32 8.58 -0.58 11.01
CA PRO A 32 7.90 -1.28 12.10
C PRO A 32 6.51 -1.82 11.72
N LEU A 33 5.81 -1.16 10.80
CA LEU A 33 4.48 -1.56 10.32
C LEU A 33 4.54 -2.38 9.02
N THR A 34 5.68 -2.99 8.70
CA THR A 34 5.81 -3.86 7.52
C THR A 34 6.18 -5.28 7.92
N SER A 35 5.52 -6.25 7.29
CA SER A 35 5.81 -7.67 7.45
C SER A 35 6.24 -8.30 6.13
N LYS A 36 6.86 -9.46 6.23
CA LYS A 36 7.17 -10.27 5.04
C LYS A 36 5.90 -10.94 4.54
N ASN A 37 5.70 -10.90 3.24
CA ASN A 37 4.63 -11.68 2.61
C ASN A 37 5.25 -12.96 2.03
N TYR A 38 4.97 -14.09 2.69
CA TYR A 38 5.45 -15.39 2.26
C TYR A 38 4.38 -16.07 1.39
N ALA A 39 4.80 -16.53 0.22
CA ALA A 39 3.99 -17.37 -0.63
C ALA A 39 4.77 -18.65 -0.93
N SER A 40 4.19 -19.82 -0.62
CA SER A 40 4.81 -21.14 -0.88
C SER A 40 4.87 -21.47 -2.37
N LYS A 41 4.05 -20.80 -3.18
CA LYS A 41 4.00 -20.97 -4.64
C LYS A 41 3.81 -22.42 -5.07
N GLY A 42 3.03 -23.18 -4.33
CA GLY A 42 2.75 -24.58 -4.61
C GLY A 42 3.90 -25.53 -4.34
N ARG A 43 4.93 -25.12 -3.60
CA ARG A 43 6.07 -25.96 -3.23
C ARG A 43 5.96 -26.46 -1.80
N ASN A 44 6.41 -27.70 -1.59
CA ASN A 44 6.55 -28.29 -0.25
C ASN A 44 7.88 -27.87 0.43
N ASN A 45 8.15 -28.45 1.60
CA ASN A 45 9.41 -28.22 2.34
C ASN A 45 10.66 -28.67 1.58
N LEU A 46 10.55 -29.64 0.63
CA LEU A 46 11.64 -30.10 -0.23
C LEU A 46 11.79 -29.26 -1.51
N GLY A 47 11.01 -28.19 -1.69
CA GLY A 47 11.03 -27.34 -2.87
C GLY A 47 10.37 -27.93 -4.12
N ARG A 48 9.73 -29.11 -4.01
CA ARG A 48 9.04 -29.77 -5.11
C ARG A 48 7.62 -29.19 -5.29
N ILE A 49 7.17 -29.14 -6.55
CA ILE A 49 5.81 -28.68 -6.86
C ILE A 49 4.81 -29.76 -6.46
N THR A 50 4.03 -29.50 -5.43
CA THR A 50 2.93 -30.36 -4.96
C THR A 50 1.56 -29.87 -5.38
N SER A 51 1.43 -28.59 -5.66
CA SER A 51 0.22 -27.97 -6.21
C SER A 51 0.57 -27.13 -7.42
N ARG A 52 -0.03 -27.45 -8.57
CA ARG A 52 0.21 -26.76 -9.85
C ARG A 52 -0.52 -25.43 -9.90
N ASN A 53 -0.12 -24.55 -10.84
CA ASN A 53 -0.74 -23.27 -11.15
C ASN A 53 -0.70 -22.23 -10.00
N HIS A 54 0.22 -22.39 -9.05
CA HIS A 54 0.51 -21.42 -8.01
C HIS A 54 1.87 -20.77 -8.25
N GLY A 55 1.94 -19.46 -8.14
CA GLY A 55 3.20 -18.77 -8.24
C GLY A 55 3.12 -17.47 -9.04
N GLY A 56 4.29 -16.96 -9.41
CA GLY A 56 4.40 -15.67 -10.10
C GLY A 56 4.23 -14.48 -9.18
N GLY A 57 4.12 -13.30 -9.80
CA GLY A 57 4.00 -12.03 -9.11
C GLY A 57 5.32 -11.46 -8.60
N HIS A 58 5.33 -10.15 -8.42
CA HIS A 58 6.48 -9.42 -7.87
C HIS A 58 6.54 -9.55 -6.35
N LYS A 59 7.74 -9.71 -5.78
CA LYS A 59 7.93 -9.74 -4.33
C LYS A 59 7.61 -8.37 -3.73
N HIS A 60 6.71 -8.34 -2.77
CA HIS A 60 6.33 -7.10 -2.08
C HIS A 60 6.17 -7.33 -0.58
N LYS A 61 6.31 -6.26 0.18
CA LYS A 61 6.11 -6.26 1.63
C LYS A 61 4.64 -6.00 1.94
N TYR A 62 4.12 -6.64 2.95
CA TYR A 62 2.80 -6.37 3.48
C TYR A 62 2.85 -5.16 4.43
N ARG A 63 1.85 -4.27 4.37
CA ARG A 63 1.68 -3.16 5.32
C ARG A 63 0.57 -3.55 6.30
N ILE A 64 0.89 -3.43 7.56
CA ILE A 64 -0.07 -3.70 8.64
C ILE A 64 -0.96 -2.47 8.76
N VAL A 65 -2.19 -2.59 8.25
CA VAL A 65 -3.19 -1.52 8.28
C VAL A 65 -4.11 -1.76 9.46
N ASP A 66 -4.33 -0.72 10.26
CA ASP A 66 -5.25 -0.77 11.38
C ASP A 66 -6.69 -0.54 10.88
N PHE A 67 -7.50 -1.58 10.92
CA PHE A 67 -8.92 -1.54 10.59
C PHE A 67 -9.81 -1.35 11.81
N TYR A 68 -9.32 -1.69 13.00
CA TYR A 68 -10.11 -1.65 14.24
C TYR A 68 -10.29 -0.24 14.79
N ARG A 69 -9.35 0.68 14.49
CA ARG A 69 -9.39 2.07 14.93
C ARG A 69 -9.64 2.24 16.44
N ASN A 70 -8.95 1.46 17.25
CA ASN A 70 -9.16 1.38 18.70
C ASN A 70 -8.79 2.67 19.47
N LYS A 71 -8.08 3.62 18.83
CA LYS A 71 -7.72 4.90 19.46
C LYS A 71 -8.86 5.90 19.30
N VAL A 72 -9.82 5.82 20.19
CA VAL A 72 -10.97 6.74 20.22
C VAL A 72 -10.57 8.03 20.94
N GLY A 73 -10.94 9.20 20.36
CA GLY A 73 -10.71 10.50 20.95
C GLY A 73 -9.27 11.05 20.91
N VAL A 74 -8.32 10.31 20.32
CA VAL A 74 -6.94 10.78 20.16
C VAL A 74 -6.77 11.37 18.78
N LYS A 75 -6.24 12.59 18.70
CA LYS A 75 -5.94 13.24 17.44
C LYS A 75 -4.71 12.64 16.79
N GLY A 76 -4.79 12.46 15.47
CA GLY A 76 -3.68 12.05 14.64
C GLY A 76 -3.52 12.97 13.44
N ILE A 77 -2.30 13.17 13.00
CA ILE A 77 -1.96 13.99 11.82
C ILE A 77 -1.48 13.07 10.71
N VAL A 78 -1.98 13.27 9.51
CA VAL A 78 -1.53 12.56 8.31
C VAL A 78 -0.12 13.05 7.94
N GLU A 79 0.89 12.21 8.15
CA GLU A 79 2.27 12.54 7.85
C GLU A 79 2.58 12.39 6.37
N ARG A 80 2.08 11.32 5.75
CA ARG A 80 2.30 11.04 4.33
C ARG A 80 1.30 10.05 3.74
N LEU A 81 1.14 10.12 2.43
CA LEU A 81 0.35 9.17 1.64
C LEU A 81 1.30 8.21 0.93
N GLU A 82 1.04 6.91 1.03
CA GLU A 82 1.89 5.87 0.46
C GLU A 82 1.12 4.97 -0.52
N TYR A 83 1.86 4.44 -1.49
CA TYR A 83 1.38 3.36 -2.35
C TYR A 83 1.51 2.01 -1.64
N ASP A 84 0.44 1.22 -1.62
CA ASP A 84 0.49 -0.16 -1.15
C ASP A 84 0.33 -1.14 -2.32
N PRO A 85 1.32 -2.01 -2.60
CA PRO A 85 1.22 -3.00 -3.68
C PRO A 85 0.23 -4.15 -3.38
N ASN A 86 -0.29 -4.26 -2.17
CA ASN A 86 -1.21 -5.33 -1.77
C ASN A 86 -2.69 -4.96 -1.97
N ARG A 87 -2.98 -3.69 -2.29
CA ARG A 87 -4.36 -3.19 -2.47
C ARG A 87 -4.43 -2.11 -3.53
N SER A 88 -5.62 -1.87 -4.03
CA SER A 88 -5.86 -0.84 -5.06
C SER A 88 -5.89 0.58 -4.51
N CYS A 89 -6.30 0.77 -3.25
CA CYS A 89 -6.34 2.07 -2.60
C CYS A 89 -4.97 2.47 -2.03
N HIS A 90 -4.77 3.78 -1.89
CA HIS A 90 -3.61 4.32 -1.18
C HIS A 90 -3.80 4.17 0.33
N ILE A 91 -2.70 4.17 1.06
CA ILE A 91 -2.67 4.17 2.51
C ILE A 91 -2.07 5.48 3.02
N MET A 92 -2.47 5.87 4.20
CA MET A 92 -1.92 7.02 4.90
C MET A 92 -1.20 6.60 6.16
N LEU A 93 -0.03 7.17 6.41
CA LEU A 93 0.67 7.04 7.68
C LEU A 93 0.23 8.17 8.59
N VAL A 94 -0.33 7.82 9.72
CA VAL A 94 -0.83 8.76 10.71
C VAL A 94 0.05 8.71 11.94
N LYS A 95 0.46 9.89 12.38
CA LYS A 95 1.17 10.09 13.63
C LYS A 95 0.21 10.62 14.67
N PHE A 96 0.04 9.89 15.76
CA PHE A 96 -0.78 10.29 16.89
C PHE A 96 -0.01 11.17 17.89
N GLU A 97 -0.73 11.87 18.77
CA GLU A 97 -0.14 12.71 19.81
C GLU A 97 0.80 11.93 20.75
N ASP A 98 0.51 10.65 21.01
CA ASP A 98 1.34 9.73 21.78
C ASP A 98 2.58 9.21 21.04
N LYS A 99 2.90 9.81 19.88
CA LYS A 99 4.03 9.45 19.00
C LYS A 99 3.94 8.06 18.37
N GLU A 100 2.80 7.37 18.47
CA GLU A 100 2.57 6.12 17.79
C GLU A 100 2.19 6.36 16.32
N PHE A 101 2.67 5.47 15.43
CA PHE A 101 2.35 5.51 14.02
C PHE A 101 1.42 4.36 13.65
N LYS A 102 0.41 4.63 12.84
CA LYS A 102 -0.46 3.60 12.28
C LYS A 102 -0.74 3.86 10.82
N TYR A 103 -0.93 2.77 10.07
CA TYR A 103 -1.43 2.86 8.69
C TYR A 103 -2.95 2.76 8.68
N TYR A 104 -3.59 3.66 7.94
CA TYR A 104 -5.01 3.63 7.61
C TYR A 104 -5.22 3.68 6.11
N LEU A 105 -6.39 3.27 5.64
CA LEU A 105 -6.79 3.48 4.26
C LEU A 105 -7.02 4.97 4.03
N ALA A 106 -6.44 5.50 2.96
CA ALA A 106 -6.60 6.91 2.62
C ALA A 106 -7.97 7.14 1.96
N PRO A 107 -8.87 7.93 2.57
CA PRO A 107 -10.10 8.34 1.91
C PRO A 107 -9.83 9.29 0.76
N GLN A 108 -10.82 9.48 -0.09
CA GLN A 108 -10.73 10.44 -1.19
C GLN A 108 -10.61 11.86 -0.64
N LYS A 109 -9.76 12.66 -1.29
CA LYS A 109 -9.50 14.08 -0.94
C LYS A 109 -8.65 14.34 0.31
N ILE A 110 -8.21 13.33 1.06
CA ILE A 110 -7.31 13.53 2.19
C ILE A 110 -5.97 14.12 1.73
N LYS A 111 -5.41 15.02 2.51
CA LYS A 111 -4.13 15.67 2.25
C LYS A 111 -3.14 15.40 3.38
N ILE A 112 -1.87 15.59 3.07
CA ILE A 112 -0.81 15.56 4.08
C ILE A 112 -1.00 16.77 5.02
N GLY A 113 -0.96 16.52 6.32
CA GLY A 113 -1.20 17.53 7.35
C GLY A 113 -2.64 17.60 7.86
N ASP A 114 -3.58 16.87 7.25
CA ASP A 114 -4.96 16.83 7.75
C ASP A 114 -5.00 16.13 9.12
N GLU A 115 -5.81 16.68 10.01
CA GLU A 115 -6.09 16.08 11.30
C GLU A 115 -7.20 15.03 11.15
N ILE A 116 -7.02 13.92 11.81
CA ILE A 116 -8.03 12.85 11.90
C ILE A 116 -8.22 12.43 13.35
N MET A 117 -9.45 12.10 13.68
CA MET A 117 -9.85 11.56 14.96
C MET A 117 -10.77 10.37 14.73
N ASN A 118 -10.62 9.33 15.52
CA ASN A 118 -11.47 8.15 15.46
C ASN A 118 -12.61 8.26 16.46
#